data_f0a28b5fe09b753b39aec65e72ae0ffd
#
_entry.id   f0a28b5fe09b753b39aec65e72ae0ffd
#
_cell.length_a   1.000
_cell.length_b   1.000
_cell.length_c   1.000
_cell.angle_alpha   90.00
_cell.angle_beta   90.00
_cell.angle_gamma   90.00
#
_symmetry.space_group_name_H-M   'P 1'
#
loop_
_entity.id
_entity.type
_entity.pdbx_description
1 polymer ?
#
loop_
_entity_poly.entity_id
_entity_poly.type
_entity_poly.pdbx_seq_one_letter_code
_entity_poly.pdbx_strand_id
1 'polypeptide(L)'
;MNKTLPDEIRLGLKENWKQFTLLVIINAFVGGMVGLERSIFPQFAEESFGITSHSAVLSFITAFGISKALANYYTGRLANRLGRRNLLLIGWLLAIPIPFLLIYAGSWNWVVFANVLLGISQGLTWSSTVVMKIDLVGERQRGLAMGLNEFSGYLAVGLVAFLSGYLAQQYALV
;
A
#
# COMPACT_ATOMS: atom_id res chain seq x y z
N MET A 1 -17.56 24.93 39.27
CA MET A 1 -16.48 24.33 38.40
C MET A 1 -17.16 23.30 37.51
N ASN A 2 -17.62 23.72 36.30
CA ASN A 2 -18.23 22.82 35.32
C ASN A 2 -17.12 21.96 34.72
N LYS A 3 -17.08 20.66 35.08
CA LYS A 3 -16.38 19.65 34.34
C LYS A 3 -17.13 19.48 33.00
N THR A 4 -16.62 20.09 31.93
CA THR A 4 -17.03 19.70 30.57
C THR A 4 -16.76 18.22 30.43
N LEU A 5 -17.82 17.43 30.26
CA LEU A 5 -17.72 16.02 29.89
C LEU A 5 -16.88 15.94 28.61
N PRO A 6 -15.97 14.95 28.46
CA PRO A 6 -15.24 14.77 27.23
C PRO A 6 -16.26 14.59 26.11
N ASP A 7 -16.03 15.27 24.96
CA ASP A 7 -16.86 15.14 23.76
C ASP A 7 -17.13 13.65 23.51
N GLU A 8 -18.41 13.28 23.50
CA GLU A 8 -18.82 11.93 23.18
C GLU A 8 -18.24 11.56 21.80
N ILE A 9 -17.42 10.51 21.78
CA ILE A 9 -16.83 10.01 20.53
C ILE A 9 -17.97 9.54 19.64
N ARG A 10 -18.30 10.32 18.60
CA ARG A 10 -19.35 9.98 17.65
C ARG A 10 -18.76 9.09 16.57
N LEU A 11 -19.17 7.82 16.57
CA LEU A 11 -18.80 6.86 15.52
C LEU A 11 -19.77 6.99 14.35
N GLY A 12 -19.27 6.82 13.13
CA GLY A 12 -20.10 6.82 11.92
C GLY A 12 -19.36 7.41 10.72
N LEU A 13 -19.76 6.97 9.52
CA LEU A 13 -19.17 7.46 8.28
C LEU A 13 -19.47 8.94 8.04
N LYS A 14 -20.71 9.38 8.36
CA LYS A 14 -21.12 10.77 8.20
C LYS A 14 -20.39 11.70 9.15
N GLU A 15 -20.23 11.27 10.39
CA GLU A 15 -19.60 12.01 11.46
C GLU A 15 -18.09 12.20 11.21
N ASN A 16 -17.46 11.17 10.62
CA ASN A 16 -16.00 11.09 10.42
C ASN A 16 -15.60 11.10 8.94
N TRP A 17 -16.45 11.59 8.04
CA TRP A 17 -16.24 11.50 6.60
C TRP A 17 -14.91 12.07 6.12
N LYS A 18 -14.43 13.19 6.71
CA LYS A 18 -13.17 13.83 6.32
C LYS A 18 -11.96 12.93 6.57
N GLN A 19 -11.89 12.35 7.78
CA GLN A 19 -10.81 11.44 8.16
C GLN A 19 -10.92 10.12 7.39
N PHE A 20 -12.14 9.63 7.19
CA PHE A 20 -12.39 8.44 6.40
C PHE A 20 -11.93 8.61 4.95
N THR A 21 -12.30 9.72 4.30
CA THR A 21 -11.89 10.02 2.92
C THR A 21 -10.37 10.17 2.82
N LEU A 22 -9.72 10.83 3.78
CA LEU A 22 -8.26 10.91 3.81
C LEU A 22 -7.62 9.52 3.84
N LEU A 23 -8.13 8.60 4.68
CA LEU A 23 -7.63 7.22 4.73
C LEU A 23 -7.92 6.42 3.46
N VAL A 24 -9.02 6.71 2.76
CA VAL A 24 -9.32 6.14 1.43
C VAL A 24 -8.30 6.59 0.40
N ILE A 25 -7.99 7.89 0.36
CA ILE A 25 -6.98 8.46 -0.55
C ILE A 25 -5.60 7.86 -0.26
N ILE A 26 -5.20 7.80 1.01
CA ILE A 26 -3.93 7.17 1.42
C ILE A 26 -3.87 5.72 0.91
N ASN A 27 -4.97 4.95 1.08
CA ASN A 27 -5.02 3.57 0.62
C ASN A 27 -4.96 3.45 -0.92
N ALA A 28 -5.55 4.40 -1.64
CA ALA A 28 -5.46 4.46 -3.10
C ALA A 28 -4.01 4.68 -3.57
N PHE A 29 -3.25 5.56 -2.92
CA PHE A 29 -1.82 5.73 -3.22
C PHE A 29 -1.02 4.45 -2.94
N VAL A 30 -1.31 3.76 -1.84
CA VAL A 30 -0.69 2.45 -1.53
C VAL A 30 -0.99 1.42 -2.62
N GLY A 31 -2.24 1.37 -3.11
CA GLY A 31 -2.62 0.51 -4.24
C GLY A 31 -1.92 0.92 -5.55
N GLY A 32 -1.86 2.22 -5.82
CA GLY A 32 -1.22 2.75 -7.03
C GLY A 32 0.25 2.34 -7.17
N MET A 33 1.01 2.29 -6.08
CA MET A 33 2.40 1.80 -6.10
C MET A 33 2.51 0.37 -6.65
N VAL A 34 1.61 -0.53 -6.23
CA VAL A 34 1.57 -1.91 -6.76
C VAL A 34 1.20 -1.94 -8.24
N GLY A 35 0.21 -1.12 -8.62
CA GLY A 35 -0.24 -1.04 -10.02
C GLY A 35 0.88 -0.65 -10.96
N LEU A 36 1.64 0.39 -10.59
CA LEU A 36 2.78 0.88 -11.35
C LEU A 36 3.83 -0.21 -11.56
N GLU A 37 4.27 -0.86 -10.49
CA GLU A 37 5.31 -1.89 -10.58
C GLU A 37 4.88 -3.09 -11.44
N ARG A 38 3.64 -3.54 -11.29
CA ARG A 38 3.15 -4.72 -12.02
C ARG A 38 3.04 -4.49 -13.52
N SER A 39 2.80 -3.26 -13.96
CA SER A 39 2.73 -2.93 -15.39
C SER A 39 4.10 -2.71 -16.03
N ILE A 40 5.08 -2.16 -15.28
CA ILE A 40 6.38 -1.73 -15.81
C ILE A 40 7.46 -2.81 -15.65
N PHE A 41 7.52 -3.50 -14.51
CA PHE A 41 8.66 -4.37 -14.19
C PHE A 41 8.88 -5.55 -15.13
N PRO A 42 7.87 -6.20 -15.74
CA PRO A 42 8.14 -7.26 -16.71
C PRO A 42 8.96 -6.77 -17.90
N GLN A 43 8.60 -5.61 -18.45
CA GLN A 43 9.33 -5.00 -19.57
C GLN A 43 10.72 -4.50 -19.12
N PHE A 44 10.79 -3.84 -17.97
CA PHE A 44 12.04 -3.40 -17.37
C PHE A 44 13.03 -4.55 -17.12
N ALA A 45 12.53 -5.74 -16.70
CA ALA A 45 13.36 -6.92 -16.53
C ALA A 45 14.02 -7.38 -17.85
N GLU A 46 13.24 -7.38 -18.93
CA GLU A 46 13.71 -7.77 -20.24
C GLU A 46 14.68 -6.75 -20.82
N GLU A 47 14.32 -5.46 -20.86
CA GLU A 47 15.09 -4.42 -21.53
C GLU A 47 16.35 -4.03 -20.76
N SER A 48 16.29 -3.91 -19.44
CA SER A 48 17.43 -3.42 -18.65
C SER A 48 18.34 -4.54 -18.13
N PHE A 49 17.82 -5.75 -17.93
CA PHE A 49 18.58 -6.85 -17.35
C PHE A 49 18.67 -8.10 -18.26
N GLY A 50 18.02 -8.09 -19.44
CA GLY A 50 18.02 -9.22 -20.37
C GLY A 50 17.34 -10.47 -19.81
N ILE A 51 16.41 -10.32 -18.86
CA ILE A 51 15.75 -11.43 -18.18
C ILE A 51 14.48 -11.81 -18.94
N THR A 52 14.52 -12.94 -19.63
CA THR A 52 13.39 -13.49 -20.40
C THR A 52 12.64 -14.62 -19.68
N SER A 53 13.20 -15.17 -18.61
CA SER A 53 12.57 -16.23 -17.81
C SER A 53 11.39 -15.70 -17.01
N HIS A 54 10.19 -16.20 -17.27
CA HIS A 54 8.97 -15.79 -16.56
C HIS A 54 9.07 -16.00 -15.04
N SER A 55 9.68 -17.09 -14.59
CA SER A 55 9.86 -17.35 -13.16
C SER A 55 10.81 -16.35 -12.50
N ALA A 56 11.89 -15.96 -13.20
CA ALA A 56 12.81 -14.94 -12.70
C ALA A 56 12.12 -13.55 -12.65
N VAL A 57 11.39 -13.19 -13.71
CA VAL A 57 10.60 -11.95 -13.73
C VAL A 57 9.60 -11.92 -12.58
N LEU A 58 8.82 -12.99 -12.36
CA LEU A 58 7.80 -13.03 -11.31
C LEU A 58 8.36 -13.14 -9.88
N SER A 59 9.69 -13.26 -9.71
CA SER A 59 10.33 -13.34 -8.41
C SER A 59 10.01 -12.12 -7.52
N PHE A 60 9.88 -10.92 -8.11
CA PHE A 60 9.54 -9.71 -7.35
C PHE A 60 8.12 -9.77 -6.76
N ILE A 61 7.14 -10.33 -7.49
CA ILE A 61 5.76 -10.51 -7.00
C ILE A 61 5.74 -11.50 -5.83
N THR A 62 6.51 -12.59 -5.94
CA THR A 62 6.63 -13.59 -4.88
C THR A 62 7.26 -13.00 -3.62
N ALA A 63 8.36 -12.27 -3.77
CA ALA A 63 9.04 -11.59 -2.68
C ALA A 63 8.13 -10.56 -1.98
N PHE A 64 7.42 -9.74 -2.77
CA PHE A 64 6.40 -8.81 -2.29
C PHE A 64 5.30 -9.55 -1.51
N GLY A 65 4.71 -10.60 -2.09
CA GLY A 65 3.60 -11.33 -1.47
C GLY A 65 3.97 -11.96 -0.13
N ILE A 66 5.13 -12.61 -0.04
CA ILE A 66 5.61 -13.23 1.20
C ILE A 66 5.87 -12.16 2.26
N SER A 67 6.60 -11.10 1.92
CA SER A 67 6.94 -10.04 2.87
C SER A 67 5.68 -9.29 3.35
N LYS A 68 4.71 -9.02 2.46
CA LYS A 68 3.42 -8.43 2.82
C LYS A 68 2.60 -9.34 3.74
N ALA A 69 2.56 -10.65 3.46
CA ALA A 69 1.85 -11.61 4.30
C ALA A 69 2.42 -11.65 5.72
N LEU A 70 3.74 -11.71 5.85
CA LEU A 70 4.43 -11.66 7.14
C LEU A 70 4.17 -10.35 7.88
N ALA A 71 4.29 -9.21 7.19
CA ALA A 71 4.02 -7.91 7.78
C ALA A 71 2.56 -7.81 8.26
N ASN A 72 1.58 -8.25 7.47
CA ASN A 72 0.16 -8.28 7.87
C ASN A 72 -0.06 -9.11 9.13
N TYR A 73 0.58 -10.29 9.21
CA TYR A 73 0.46 -11.16 10.39
C TYR A 73 0.93 -10.47 11.68
N TYR A 74 2.04 -9.70 11.61
CA TYR A 74 2.56 -8.99 12.77
C TYR A 74 1.88 -7.64 13.03
N THR A 75 1.24 -7.03 12.05
CA THR A 75 0.63 -5.69 12.15
C THR A 75 -0.36 -5.60 13.32
N GLY A 76 -1.19 -6.62 13.54
CA GLY A 76 -2.14 -6.63 14.64
C GLY A 76 -1.47 -6.50 16.02
N ARG A 77 -0.36 -7.22 16.25
CA ARG A 77 0.40 -7.14 17.50
C ARG A 77 1.15 -5.81 17.64
N LEU A 78 1.73 -5.34 16.55
CA LEU A 78 2.46 -4.07 16.50
C LEU A 78 1.52 -2.88 16.70
N ALA A 79 0.29 -2.93 16.17
CA ALA A 79 -0.72 -1.90 16.34
C ALA A 79 -1.09 -1.68 17.82
N ASN A 80 -1.13 -2.75 18.60
CA ASN A 80 -1.41 -2.66 20.04
C ASN A 80 -0.26 -2.04 20.85
N ARG A 81 0.99 -2.15 20.36
CA ARG A 81 2.19 -1.62 21.05
C ARG A 81 2.55 -0.21 20.61
N LEU A 82 2.55 0.03 19.31
CA LEU A 82 3.03 1.28 18.70
C LEU A 82 1.90 2.27 18.37
N GLY A 83 0.66 1.77 18.33
CA GLY A 83 -0.48 2.53 17.83
C GLY A 83 -0.58 2.54 16.30
N ARG A 84 -1.79 2.65 15.78
CA ARG A 84 -2.10 2.54 14.35
C ARG A 84 -1.49 3.66 13.51
N ARG A 85 -1.48 4.89 14.04
CA ARG A 85 -0.88 6.06 13.39
C ARG A 85 0.62 5.87 13.17
N ASN A 86 1.33 5.41 14.19
CA ASN A 86 2.78 5.22 14.09
C ASN A 86 3.13 4.09 13.11
N LEU A 87 2.35 3.01 13.08
CA LEU A 87 2.53 1.95 12.09
C LEU A 87 2.33 2.45 10.66
N LEU A 88 1.30 3.26 10.44
CA LEU A 88 1.06 3.89 9.14
C LEU A 88 2.26 4.75 8.73
N LEU A 89 2.79 5.57 9.64
CA LEU A 89 3.98 6.41 9.39
C LEU A 89 5.23 5.57 9.12
N ILE A 90 5.48 4.53 9.91
CA ILE A 90 6.60 3.60 9.70
C ILE A 90 6.50 2.94 8.33
N GLY A 91 5.30 2.48 7.95
CA GLY A 91 5.07 1.90 6.63
C GLY A 91 5.42 2.87 5.50
N TRP A 92 5.03 4.13 5.60
CA TRP A 92 5.39 5.16 4.61
C TRP A 92 6.88 5.51 4.61
N LEU A 93 7.52 5.58 5.78
CA LEU A 93 8.97 5.79 5.88
C LEU A 93 9.75 4.67 5.20
N LEU A 94 9.29 3.41 5.31
CA LEU A 94 9.89 2.27 4.60
C LEU A 94 9.66 2.34 3.08
N ALA A 95 8.66 3.06 2.60
CA ALA A 95 8.41 3.26 1.18
C ALA A 95 9.37 4.29 0.54
N ILE A 96 9.88 5.26 1.30
CA ILE A 96 10.71 6.35 0.77
C ILE A 96 11.96 5.86 0.01
N PRO A 97 12.74 4.88 0.50
CA PRO A 97 13.94 4.42 -0.22
C PRO A 97 13.63 3.61 -1.48
N ILE A 98 12.40 3.09 -1.65
CA ILE A 98 12.07 2.18 -2.75
C ILE A 98 12.32 2.79 -4.13
N PRO A 99 11.84 4.00 -4.47
CA PRO A 99 12.11 4.60 -5.78
C PRO A 99 13.60 4.76 -6.06
N PHE A 100 14.39 5.12 -5.05
CA PHE A 100 15.84 5.26 -5.19
C PHE A 100 16.52 3.91 -5.43
N LEU A 101 16.10 2.86 -4.72
CA LEU A 101 16.60 1.50 -4.95
C LEU A 101 16.30 1.02 -6.37
N LEU A 102 15.16 1.41 -6.94
CA LEU A 102 14.77 1.06 -8.30
C LEU A 102 15.53 1.87 -9.35
N ILE A 103 15.68 3.19 -9.16
CA ILE A 103 16.42 4.08 -10.08
C ILE A 103 17.91 3.65 -10.17
N TYR A 104 18.50 3.26 -9.05
CA TYR A 104 19.90 2.87 -8.98
C TYR A 104 20.11 1.35 -8.99
N ALA A 105 19.11 0.58 -9.42
CA ALA A 105 19.19 -0.87 -9.46
C ALA A 105 20.24 -1.36 -10.46
N GLY A 106 21.40 -1.81 -9.98
CA GLY A 106 22.45 -2.40 -10.81
C GLY A 106 22.22 -3.86 -11.16
N SER A 107 21.19 -4.52 -10.61
CA SER A 107 20.82 -5.91 -10.88
C SER A 107 19.38 -6.18 -10.48
N TRP A 108 18.79 -7.26 -11.04
CA TRP A 108 17.43 -7.68 -10.69
C TRP A 108 17.22 -7.99 -9.20
N ASN A 109 18.27 -8.43 -8.50
CA ASN A 109 18.19 -8.67 -7.06
C ASN A 109 17.86 -7.40 -6.27
N TRP A 110 18.30 -6.22 -6.72
CA TRP A 110 17.91 -4.94 -6.11
C TRP A 110 16.43 -4.65 -6.29
N VAL A 111 15.86 -4.99 -7.46
CA VAL A 111 14.42 -4.87 -7.72
C VAL A 111 13.63 -5.80 -6.81
N VAL A 112 14.06 -7.05 -6.67
CA VAL A 112 13.44 -8.01 -5.73
C VAL A 112 13.54 -7.52 -4.29
N PHE A 113 14.68 -6.98 -3.86
CA PHE A 113 14.85 -6.42 -2.51
C PHE A 113 13.96 -5.20 -2.28
N ALA A 114 13.83 -4.30 -3.25
CA ALA A 114 12.91 -3.17 -3.18
C ALA A 114 11.45 -3.65 -2.99
N ASN A 115 11.07 -4.76 -3.65
CA ASN A 115 9.76 -5.38 -3.50
C ASN A 115 9.54 -6.06 -2.14
N VAL A 116 10.59 -6.56 -1.49
CA VAL A 116 10.50 -6.99 -0.08
C VAL A 116 10.14 -5.80 0.81
N LEU A 117 10.85 -4.68 0.65
CA LEU A 117 10.54 -3.45 1.41
C LEU A 117 9.14 -2.93 1.11
N LEU A 118 8.71 -2.95 -0.16
CA LEU A 118 7.36 -2.56 -0.56
C LEU A 118 6.31 -3.46 0.10
N GLY A 119 6.54 -4.77 0.13
CA GLY A 119 5.64 -5.71 0.79
C GLY A 119 5.49 -5.43 2.28
N ILE A 120 6.59 -5.16 2.99
CA ILE A 120 6.56 -4.78 4.40
C ILE A 120 5.83 -3.45 4.59
N SER A 121 6.18 -2.42 3.82
CA SER A 121 5.51 -1.12 3.83
C SER A 121 4.01 -1.26 3.64
N GLN A 122 3.60 -2.01 2.64
CA GLN A 122 2.19 -2.23 2.33
C GLN A 122 1.45 -3.05 3.38
N GLY A 123 2.09 -4.06 3.96
CA GLY A 123 1.50 -4.81 5.06
C GLY A 123 1.19 -3.92 6.26
N LEU A 124 2.08 -2.97 6.57
CA LEU A 124 1.87 -2.00 7.65
C LEU A 124 0.82 -0.94 7.28
N THR A 125 0.91 -0.34 6.10
CA THR A 125 0.05 0.79 5.69
C THR A 125 -1.37 0.35 5.37
N TRP A 126 -1.55 -0.68 4.55
CA TRP A 126 -2.86 -1.18 4.15
C TRP A 126 -3.68 -1.65 5.36
N SER A 127 -3.08 -2.50 6.20
CA SER A 127 -3.75 -3.01 7.40
C SER A 127 -4.07 -1.89 8.39
N SER A 128 -3.17 -0.93 8.58
CA SER A 128 -3.42 0.22 9.47
C SER A 128 -4.59 1.07 8.97
N THR A 129 -4.68 1.35 7.67
CA THR A 129 -5.79 2.14 7.11
C THR A 129 -7.13 1.41 7.23
N VAL A 130 -7.17 0.09 7.06
CA VAL A 130 -8.38 -0.74 7.29
C VAL A 130 -8.85 -0.58 8.72
N VAL A 131 -7.97 -0.84 9.68
CA VAL A 131 -8.32 -0.81 11.11
C VAL A 131 -8.75 0.58 11.55
N MET A 132 -8.03 1.65 11.12
CA MET A 132 -8.41 3.03 11.45
C MET A 132 -9.79 3.40 10.89
N LYS A 133 -10.15 2.95 9.68
CA LYS A 133 -11.48 3.17 9.11
C LYS A 133 -12.58 2.46 9.90
N ILE A 134 -12.33 1.21 10.31
CA ILE A 134 -13.27 0.45 11.16
C ILE A 134 -13.51 1.18 12.47
N ASP A 135 -12.44 1.72 13.10
CA ASP A 135 -12.57 2.46 14.35
C ASP A 135 -13.38 3.76 14.21
N LEU A 136 -13.24 4.45 13.07
CA LEU A 136 -13.99 5.69 12.81
C LEU A 136 -15.49 5.43 12.64
N VAL A 137 -15.87 4.31 12.03
CA VAL A 137 -17.28 4.03 11.71
C VAL A 137 -17.98 3.16 12.75
N GLY A 138 -17.24 2.39 13.54
CA GLY A 138 -17.77 1.47 14.53
C GLY A 138 -18.33 0.16 13.93
N GLU A 139 -18.85 -0.71 14.79
CA GLU A 139 -19.26 -2.07 14.42
C GLU A 139 -20.35 -2.13 13.34
N ARG A 140 -21.33 -1.24 13.40
CA ARG A 140 -22.48 -1.26 12.48
C ARG A 140 -22.09 -1.03 11.01
N GLN A 141 -21.03 -0.29 10.75
CA GLN A 141 -20.61 0.10 9.39
C GLN A 141 -19.25 -0.50 9.00
N ARG A 142 -18.69 -1.41 9.79
CA ARG A 142 -17.36 -2.00 9.52
C ARG A 142 -17.28 -2.70 8.17
N GLY A 143 -18.33 -3.40 7.74
CA GLY A 143 -18.37 -4.05 6.42
C GLY A 143 -18.28 -3.04 5.28
N LEU A 144 -19.01 -1.92 5.37
CA LEU A 144 -18.92 -0.83 4.40
C LEU A 144 -17.52 -0.21 4.38
N ALA A 145 -16.92 0.03 5.55
CA ALA A 145 -15.58 0.59 5.66
C ALA A 145 -14.52 -0.31 5.02
N MET A 146 -14.60 -1.63 5.25
CA MET A 146 -13.73 -2.61 4.60
C MET A 146 -13.94 -2.65 3.09
N GLY A 147 -15.19 -2.71 2.64
CA GLY A 147 -15.52 -2.71 1.21
C GLY A 147 -14.99 -1.47 0.49
N LEU A 148 -15.17 -0.27 1.05
CA LEU A 148 -14.63 0.97 0.49
C LEU A 148 -13.10 1.00 0.51
N ASN A 149 -12.47 0.43 1.54
CA ASN A 149 -11.01 0.30 1.59
C ASN A 149 -10.50 -0.54 0.42
N GLU A 150 -11.01 -1.75 0.27
CA GLU A 150 -10.59 -2.67 -0.78
C GLU A 150 -10.92 -2.11 -2.17
N PHE A 151 -12.13 -1.57 -2.35
CA PHE A 151 -12.53 -0.92 -3.61
C PHE A 151 -11.55 0.17 -4.02
N SER A 152 -11.22 1.11 -3.12
CA SER A 152 -10.30 2.21 -3.43
C SER A 152 -8.89 1.74 -3.76
N GLY A 153 -8.38 0.77 -3.00
CA GLY A 153 -7.06 0.20 -3.21
C GLY A 153 -6.94 -0.53 -4.55
N TYR A 154 -7.84 -1.46 -4.83
CA TYR A 154 -7.80 -2.24 -6.08
C TYR A 154 -8.17 -1.41 -7.32
N LEU A 155 -9.09 -0.44 -7.19
CA LEU A 155 -9.35 0.50 -8.28
C LEU A 155 -8.10 1.28 -8.64
N ALA A 156 -7.35 1.77 -7.64
CA ALA A 156 -6.10 2.46 -7.86
C ALA A 156 -5.02 1.55 -8.47
N VAL A 157 -4.92 0.29 -8.05
CA VAL A 157 -4.04 -0.71 -8.69
C VAL A 157 -4.34 -0.79 -10.19
N GLY A 158 -5.61 -0.98 -10.57
CA GLY A 158 -6.01 -1.11 -11.97
C GLY A 158 -5.78 0.17 -12.78
N LEU A 159 -6.21 1.31 -12.25
CA LEU A 159 -6.07 2.61 -12.94
C LEU A 159 -4.59 2.99 -13.15
N VAL A 160 -3.76 2.86 -12.11
CA VAL A 160 -2.35 3.20 -12.21
C VAL A 160 -1.60 2.22 -13.10
N ALA A 161 -1.90 0.91 -13.04
CA ALA A 161 -1.32 -0.07 -13.96
C ALA A 161 -1.65 0.26 -15.41
N PHE A 162 -2.91 0.58 -15.70
CA PHE A 162 -3.32 0.97 -17.05
C PHE A 162 -2.62 2.25 -17.51
N LEU A 163 -2.64 3.31 -16.70
CA LEU A 163 -2.04 4.59 -17.05
C LEU A 163 -0.52 4.50 -17.21
N SER A 164 0.17 3.83 -16.31
CA SER A 164 1.64 3.69 -16.39
C SER A 164 2.06 2.82 -17.57
N GLY A 165 1.35 1.73 -17.86
CA GLY A 165 1.60 0.91 -19.04
C GLY A 165 1.36 1.67 -20.35
N TYR A 166 0.26 2.44 -20.42
CA TYR A 166 -0.01 3.30 -21.58
C TYR A 166 1.08 4.37 -21.80
N LEU A 167 1.48 5.06 -20.72
CA LEU A 167 2.54 6.07 -20.80
C LEU A 167 3.90 5.47 -21.19
N ALA A 168 4.24 4.30 -20.65
CA ALA A 168 5.48 3.60 -21.01
C ALA A 168 5.53 3.28 -22.49
N GLN A 169 4.46 2.76 -23.08
CA GLN A 169 4.37 2.47 -24.51
C GLN A 169 4.44 3.76 -25.37
N GLN A 170 3.71 4.81 -24.96
CA GLN A 170 3.61 6.03 -25.76
C GLN A 170 4.93 6.82 -25.83
N TYR A 171 5.70 6.80 -24.74
CA TYR A 171 6.91 7.62 -24.60
C TYR A 171 8.20 6.80 -24.60
N ALA A 172 8.13 5.50 -24.84
CA ALA A 172 9.28 4.59 -24.77
C ALA A 172 10.12 4.81 -23.49
N LEU A 173 9.43 4.81 -22.33
CA LEU A 173 10.03 5.14 -21.04
C LEU A 173 10.66 3.92 -20.34
N VAL A 174 10.73 2.78 -21.00
CA VAL A 174 11.31 1.54 -20.48
C VAL A 174 12.35 1.04 -21.46
#